data_c30ae5627e87ac653e7b9938ee843029
#
_entry.id   c30ae5627e87ac653e7b9938ee843029
#
_cell.length_a   1.000
_cell.length_b   1.000
_cell.length_c   1.000
_cell.angle_alpha   90.00
_cell.angle_beta   90.00
_cell.angle_gamma   90.00
#
_symmetry.space_group_name_H-M   'P 1'
#
loop_
_entity.id
_entity.type
_entity.pdbx_description
1 polymer ?
#
loop_
_entity_poly.entity_id
_entity_poly.type
_entity_poly.pdbx_seq_one_letter_code
_entity_poly.pdbx_strand_id
1 'polypeptide(L)'
;MQASLVNAGFLAHPLTGEQVLAFVTYGRAKLANLRARPRLATTFRSGWQWATVEGTAELIGPNDPHSAVDAEGLRLLLRDIFVAAGGSHDDWDEYDRTMVADGRAAVLVVPDRVYSNG
;
A
#
# COMPACT_ATOMS: atom_id res chain seq x y z
N MET A 1 -8.94 -15.52 1.95
CA MET A 1 -7.96 -14.71 1.21
C MET A 1 -8.68 -13.84 0.19
N GLN A 2 -8.25 -12.61 0.08
CA GLN A 2 -8.80 -11.65 -0.89
C GLN A 2 -7.78 -11.42 -2.00
N ALA A 3 -8.25 -11.41 -3.24
CA ALA A 3 -7.42 -11.08 -4.39
C ALA A 3 -7.91 -9.79 -5.03
N SER A 4 -7.00 -8.93 -5.45
CA SER A 4 -7.35 -7.66 -6.10
C SER A 4 -6.27 -7.23 -7.08
N LEU A 5 -6.68 -6.43 -8.07
CA LEU A 5 -5.77 -5.77 -9.00
C LEU A 5 -5.65 -4.31 -8.55
N VAL A 6 -4.44 -3.88 -8.23
CA VAL A 6 -4.19 -2.54 -7.71
C VAL A 6 -2.96 -1.91 -8.35
N ASN A 7 -2.86 -0.59 -8.24
CA ASN A 7 -1.62 0.12 -8.52
C ASN A 7 -0.72 0.00 -7.31
N ALA A 8 0.32 -0.79 -7.43
CA ALA A 8 1.20 -1.10 -6.33
C ALA A 8 2.66 -0.98 -6.75
N GLY A 9 3.53 -0.83 -5.78
CA GLY A 9 4.95 -0.78 -5.99
C GLY A 9 5.70 -1.44 -4.85
N PHE A 10 6.97 -1.76 -5.09
CA PHE A 10 7.84 -2.28 -4.06
C PHE A 10 8.62 -1.13 -3.41
N LEU A 11 8.74 -1.18 -2.11
CA LEU A 11 9.57 -0.23 -1.37
C LEU A 11 10.06 -0.88 -0.08
N ALA A 12 11.00 -0.22 0.58
CA ALA A 12 11.48 -0.68 1.88
C ALA A 12 10.46 -0.36 2.95
N HIS A 13 10.15 -1.34 3.80
CA HIS A 13 9.29 -1.13 4.96
C HIS A 13 9.90 -0.03 5.84
N PRO A 14 9.14 0.97 6.27
CA PRO A 14 9.69 2.12 6.98
C PRO A 14 10.35 1.78 8.32
N LEU A 15 10.04 0.62 8.89
CA LEU A 15 10.57 0.21 10.19
C LEU A 15 11.59 -0.90 10.10
N THR A 16 11.35 -1.91 9.22
CA THR A 16 12.21 -3.09 9.13
C THR A 16 13.25 -3.00 8.02
N GLY A 17 13.02 -2.14 7.02
CA GLY A 17 13.86 -2.05 5.84
C GLY A 17 13.66 -3.19 4.85
N GLU A 18 12.80 -4.14 5.14
CA GLU A 18 12.52 -5.25 4.23
C GLU A 18 11.73 -4.77 3.01
N GLN A 19 11.97 -5.41 1.88
CA GLN A 19 11.24 -5.13 0.66
C GLN A 19 9.80 -5.62 0.80
N VAL A 20 8.84 -4.71 0.65
CA VAL A 20 7.42 -5.03 0.71
C VAL A 20 6.70 -4.48 -0.50
N LEU A 21 5.57 -5.11 -0.82
CA LEU A 21 4.64 -4.53 -1.79
C LEU A 21 3.72 -3.57 -1.06
N ALA A 22 3.46 -2.41 -1.66
CA ALA A 22 2.64 -1.40 -1.00
C ALA A 22 1.65 -0.77 -1.97
N PHE A 23 0.48 -0.43 -1.44
CA PHE A 23 -0.53 0.34 -2.17
C PHE A 23 -1.31 1.22 -1.19
N VAL A 24 -1.99 2.21 -1.75
CA VAL A 24 -2.83 3.12 -0.99
C VAL A 24 -4.29 2.74 -1.22
N THR A 25 -5.07 2.68 -0.18
CA THR A 25 -6.48 2.35 -0.27
C THR A 25 -7.32 3.22 0.65
N TYR A 26 -8.61 3.25 0.36
CA TYR A 26 -9.59 3.89 1.20
C TYR A 26 -10.91 3.12 1.05
N GLY A 27 -11.87 3.48 1.89
CA GLY A 27 -13.16 2.80 1.87
C GLY A 27 -13.33 1.91 3.09
N ARG A 28 -14.44 2.15 3.78
CA ARG A 28 -14.72 1.49 5.06
C ARG A 28 -14.75 -0.03 4.93
N ALA A 29 -15.43 -0.53 3.89
CA ALA A 29 -15.61 -1.97 3.70
C ALA A 29 -14.28 -2.68 3.41
N LYS A 30 -13.46 -2.10 2.53
CA LYS A 30 -12.18 -2.69 2.15
C LYS A 30 -11.21 -2.71 3.34
N LEU A 31 -11.14 -1.62 4.10
CA LEU A 31 -10.29 -1.55 5.28
C LEU A 31 -10.76 -2.52 6.37
N ALA A 32 -12.08 -2.62 6.57
CA ALA A 32 -12.64 -3.58 7.54
C ALA A 32 -12.31 -5.02 7.17
N ASN A 33 -12.40 -5.35 5.88
CA ASN A 33 -12.06 -6.69 5.40
C ASN A 33 -10.58 -7.00 5.63
N LEU A 34 -9.69 -6.06 5.36
CA LEU A 34 -8.25 -6.26 5.56
C LEU A 34 -7.90 -6.41 7.04
N ARG A 35 -8.58 -5.67 7.92
CA ARG A 35 -8.37 -5.82 9.37
C ARG A 35 -8.80 -7.18 9.87
N ALA A 36 -9.95 -7.67 9.36
CA ALA A 36 -10.49 -8.96 9.77
C ALA A 36 -9.71 -10.14 9.13
N ARG A 37 -9.24 -9.95 7.90
CA ARG A 37 -8.55 -10.98 7.12
C ARG A 37 -7.34 -10.35 6.44
N PRO A 38 -6.22 -10.22 7.15
CA PRO A 38 -5.05 -9.49 6.62
C PRO A 38 -4.30 -10.25 5.53
N ARG A 39 -4.62 -11.52 5.30
CA ARG A 39 -3.98 -12.27 4.24
C ARG A 39 -4.62 -11.95 2.89
N LEU A 40 -3.80 -11.64 1.91
CA LEU A 40 -4.29 -11.25 0.59
C LEU A 40 -3.33 -11.64 -0.53
N ALA A 41 -3.87 -11.65 -1.75
CA ALA A 41 -3.09 -11.76 -2.98
C ALA A 41 -3.32 -10.49 -3.79
N THR A 42 -2.25 -9.87 -4.23
CA THR A 42 -2.29 -8.62 -5.00
C THR A 42 -1.61 -8.85 -6.34
N THR A 43 -2.33 -8.55 -7.42
CA THR A 43 -1.80 -8.65 -8.78
C THR A 43 -1.54 -7.26 -9.34
N PHE A 44 -0.37 -7.08 -9.94
CA PHE A 44 -0.03 -5.84 -10.63
C PHE A 44 0.66 -6.15 -11.94
N ARG A 45 0.65 -5.18 -12.85
CA ARG A 45 1.19 -5.33 -14.19
C ARG A 45 2.14 -4.22 -14.54
N SER A 46 3.14 -4.56 -15.38
CA SER A 46 4.03 -3.60 -16.00
C SER A 46 4.26 -4.06 -17.45
N GLY A 47 3.56 -3.43 -18.39
CA GLY A 47 3.60 -3.85 -19.78
C GLY A 47 3.06 -5.27 -19.98
N TRP A 48 3.89 -6.15 -20.52
CA TRP A 48 3.55 -7.56 -20.75
C TRP A 48 3.73 -8.43 -19.51
N GLN A 49 4.42 -7.92 -18.52
CA GLN A 49 4.71 -8.67 -17.31
C GLN A 49 3.63 -8.45 -16.28
N TRP A 50 3.37 -9.49 -15.52
CA TRP A 50 2.49 -9.40 -14.35
C TRP A 50 3.11 -10.19 -13.20
N ALA A 51 2.71 -9.83 -12.01
CA ALA A 51 3.09 -10.57 -10.81
C ALA A 51 1.93 -10.55 -9.81
N THR A 52 1.79 -11.65 -9.09
CA THR A 52 0.88 -11.76 -7.97
C THR A 52 1.70 -12.02 -6.72
N VAL A 53 1.49 -11.18 -5.72
CA VAL A 53 2.15 -11.29 -4.42
C VAL A 53 1.10 -11.74 -3.40
N GLU A 54 1.35 -12.85 -2.75
CA GLU A 54 0.57 -13.31 -1.61
C GLU A 54 1.33 -12.99 -0.33
N GLY A 55 0.63 -12.47 0.65
CA GLY A 55 1.25 -12.15 1.92
C GLY A 55 0.25 -11.63 2.94
N THR A 56 0.80 -11.14 4.03
CA THR A 56 0.03 -10.57 5.12
C THR A 56 0.09 -9.05 5.05
N ALA A 57 -1.07 -8.41 5.08
CA ALA A 57 -1.19 -6.97 5.02
C ALA A 57 -1.00 -6.34 6.40
N GLU A 58 -0.26 -5.23 6.43
CA GLU A 58 -0.16 -4.34 7.57
C GLU A 58 -0.78 -3.01 7.16
N LEU A 59 -1.70 -2.50 7.97
CA LEU A 59 -2.38 -1.24 7.69
C LEU A 59 -1.78 -0.13 8.54
N ILE A 60 -1.49 1.01 7.91
CA ILE A 60 -1.09 2.24 8.59
C ILE A 60 -1.94 3.37 8.04
N GLY A 61 -2.76 3.97 8.87
CA GLY A 61 -3.66 5.02 8.43
C GLY A 61 -4.32 5.75 9.57
N PRO A 62 -5.25 6.68 9.27
CA PRO A 62 -5.90 7.50 10.31
C PRO A 62 -6.63 6.68 11.38
N ASN A 63 -7.21 5.54 10.97
CA ASN A 63 -7.92 4.64 11.88
C ASN A 63 -7.13 3.37 12.21
N ASP A 64 -5.88 3.32 11.76
CA ASP A 64 -4.96 2.21 12.03
C ASP A 64 -3.62 2.81 12.47
N PRO A 65 -3.58 3.42 13.67
CA PRO A 65 -2.37 4.09 14.13
C PRO A 65 -1.24 3.11 14.38
N HIS A 66 -0.03 3.54 14.07
CA HIS A 66 1.18 2.78 14.32
C HIS A 66 2.08 3.59 15.26
N SER A 67 2.59 2.94 16.30
CA SER A 67 3.36 3.63 17.32
C SER A 67 4.64 4.30 16.82
N ALA A 68 5.20 3.81 15.71
CA ALA A 68 6.44 4.33 15.15
C ALA A 68 6.22 5.18 13.88
N VAL A 69 4.97 5.40 13.46
CA VAL A 69 4.63 6.21 12.28
C VAL A 69 3.58 7.23 12.70
N ASP A 70 4.01 8.48 12.83
CA ASP A 70 3.11 9.59 13.14
C ASP A 70 2.42 10.11 11.86
N ALA A 71 1.64 11.18 11.99
CA ALA A 71 0.91 11.76 10.87
C ALA A 71 1.86 12.23 9.76
N GLU A 72 3.00 12.80 10.10
CA GLU A 72 4.00 13.23 9.12
C GLU A 72 4.64 12.03 8.44
N GLY A 73 4.95 10.98 9.19
CA GLY A 73 5.48 9.74 8.64
C GLY A 73 4.50 9.08 7.67
N LEU A 74 3.21 9.08 8.01
CA LEU A 74 2.18 8.57 7.12
C LEU A 74 2.08 9.40 5.84
N ARG A 75 2.13 10.72 5.95
CA ARG A 75 2.09 11.62 4.80
C ARG A 75 3.21 11.28 3.81
N LEU A 76 4.42 11.11 4.30
CA LEU A 76 5.57 10.77 3.47
C LEU A 76 5.47 9.36 2.91
N LEU A 77 4.98 8.40 3.70
CA LEU A 77 4.81 7.03 3.27
C LEU A 77 3.81 6.93 2.10
N LEU A 78 2.70 7.66 2.17
CA LEU A 78 1.72 7.66 1.08
C LEU A 78 2.30 8.22 -0.21
N ARG A 79 3.13 9.26 -0.14
CA ARG A 79 3.86 9.79 -1.30
C ARG A 79 4.82 8.74 -1.87
N ASP A 80 5.58 8.08 -1.02
CA ASP A 80 6.56 7.08 -1.44
C ASP A 80 5.87 5.90 -2.14
N ILE A 81 4.72 5.47 -1.65
CA ILE A 81 3.94 4.40 -2.27
C ILE A 81 3.46 4.82 -3.66
N PHE A 82 2.96 6.04 -3.78
CA PHE A 82 2.49 6.56 -5.06
C PHE A 82 3.60 6.57 -6.11
N VAL A 83 4.79 7.04 -5.73
CA VAL A 83 5.95 7.08 -6.62
C VAL A 83 6.42 5.66 -6.95
N ALA A 84 6.47 4.76 -5.98
CA ALA A 84 6.88 3.37 -6.20
C ALA A 84 5.93 2.64 -7.14
N ALA A 85 4.65 3.02 -7.15
CA ALA A 85 3.66 2.46 -8.07
C ALA A 85 3.72 3.07 -9.48
N GLY A 86 4.69 3.94 -9.74
CA GLY A 86 4.87 4.58 -11.03
C GLY A 86 4.19 5.93 -11.20
N GLY A 87 3.62 6.46 -10.13
CA GLY A 87 2.95 7.75 -10.16
C GLY A 87 3.92 8.93 -10.08
N SER A 88 3.46 10.06 -10.57
CA SER A 88 4.14 11.34 -10.40
C SER A 88 3.09 12.42 -10.17
N HIS A 89 3.45 13.44 -9.42
CA HIS A 89 2.52 14.52 -9.10
C HIS A 89 3.28 15.85 -9.10
N ASP A 90 2.67 16.88 -9.64
CA ASP A 90 3.26 18.21 -9.73
C ASP A 90 2.83 19.13 -8.57
N ASP A 91 1.92 18.69 -7.72
CA ASP A 91 1.45 19.44 -6.56
C ASP A 91 1.26 18.50 -5.36
N TRP A 92 2.34 18.30 -4.61
CA TRP A 92 2.32 17.39 -3.46
C TRP A 92 1.43 17.90 -2.32
N ASP A 93 1.24 19.21 -2.20
CA ASP A 93 0.35 19.75 -1.17
C ASP A 93 -1.10 19.38 -1.45
N GLU A 94 -1.52 19.44 -2.71
CA GLU A 94 -2.84 18.98 -3.13
C GLU A 94 -3.00 17.48 -2.90
N TYR A 95 -1.99 16.70 -3.26
CA TYR A 95 -1.97 15.26 -3.02
C TYR A 95 -2.20 14.95 -1.54
N ASP A 96 -1.44 15.60 -0.66
CA ASP A 96 -1.54 15.38 0.78
C ASP A 96 -2.94 15.71 1.31
N ARG A 97 -3.52 16.82 0.86
CA ARG A 97 -4.88 17.23 1.26
C ARG A 97 -5.91 16.19 0.83
N THR A 98 -5.78 15.66 -0.37
CA THR A 98 -6.68 14.62 -0.88
C THR A 98 -6.57 13.34 -0.06
N MET A 99 -5.35 12.91 0.28
CA MET A 99 -5.13 11.71 1.09
C MET A 99 -5.81 11.84 2.46
N VAL A 100 -5.68 13.00 3.10
CA VAL A 100 -6.31 13.24 4.40
C VAL A 100 -7.83 13.30 4.25
N ALA A 101 -8.34 14.00 3.25
CA ALA A 101 -9.78 14.16 3.04
C ALA A 101 -10.46 12.81 2.78
N ASP A 102 -9.80 11.92 2.04
CA ASP A 102 -10.32 10.59 1.72
C ASP A 102 -10.09 9.57 2.84
N GLY A 103 -9.30 9.91 3.85
CA GLY A 103 -8.95 8.98 4.91
C GLY A 103 -8.14 7.79 4.41
N ARG A 104 -7.24 8.04 3.47
CA ARG A 104 -6.47 6.95 2.84
C ARG A 104 -5.46 6.34 3.78
N ALA A 105 -5.26 5.03 3.61
CA ALA A 105 -4.35 4.23 4.42
C ALA A 105 -3.31 3.56 3.52
N ALA A 106 -2.12 3.37 4.10
CA ALA A 106 -1.08 2.56 3.49
C ALA A 106 -1.31 1.09 3.80
N VAL A 107 -1.21 0.24 2.79
CA VAL A 107 -1.23 -1.21 2.95
C VAL A 107 0.14 -1.73 2.54
N LEU A 108 0.83 -2.35 3.49
CA LEU A 108 2.13 -2.95 3.27
C LEU A 108 1.97 -4.46 3.31
N VAL A 109 2.36 -5.14 2.24
CA VAL A 109 2.21 -6.60 2.15
C VAL A 109 3.60 -7.22 2.25
N VAL A 110 3.82 -7.96 3.33
CA VAL A 110 5.03 -8.75 3.51
C VAL A 110 4.86 -10.02 2.67
N PRO A 111 5.64 -10.17 1.58
CA PRO A 111 5.43 -11.28 0.66
C PRO A 111 5.88 -12.60 1.27
N ASP A 112 5.08 -13.65 1.12
CA ASP A 112 5.53 -15.01 1.37
C ASP A 112 5.43 -15.89 0.11
N ARG A 113 4.74 -15.42 -0.95
CA ARG A 113 4.72 -16.05 -2.26
C ARG A 113 4.64 -15.01 -3.37
N VAL A 114 5.39 -15.23 -4.44
CA VAL A 114 5.34 -14.38 -5.63
C VAL A 114 5.22 -15.25 -6.87
N TYR A 115 4.25 -14.96 -7.71
CA TYR A 115 4.03 -15.59 -9.01
C TYR A 115 4.21 -14.55 -10.10
N SER A 116 4.85 -14.92 -11.20
CA SER A 116 5.00 -14.00 -12.31
C SER A 116 5.12 -14.75 -13.64
N ASN A 117 4.92 -14.02 -14.74
CA ASN A 117 5.11 -14.54 -16.08
C ASN A 117 6.50 -14.21 -16.66
N GLY A 118 7.37 -13.63 -15.86
CA GLY A 118 8.68 -13.24 -16.34
C GLY A 118 9.78 -13.34 -15.34
#